data_c49efab1ddbafffa0111a1ed1434e5c0
#
_entry.id   c49efab1ddbafffa0111a1ed1434e5c0
#
_cell.length_a   1.000
_cell.length_b   1.000
_cell.length_c   1.000
_cell.angle_alpha   90.00
_cell.angle_beta   90.00
_cell.angle_gamma   90.00
#
_symmetry.space_group_name_H-M   'P 1'
#
loop_
_entity.id
_entity.type
_entity.pdbx_description
1 polymer ?
#
loop_
_entity_poly.entity_id
_entity_poly.type
_entity_poly.pdbx_seq_one_letter_code
_entity_poly.pdbx_strand_id
1 'polypeptide(L)'
;MKIKSVRAWLQNLALRKPYTIAHLVCSEVENVFLEIELENGIIGIGAANPAPEVVGETPEQCLKNCQSEAFQRLTGCDIHNFRRLIAEIHQQFPHAPGTLAALDIALHDACAQLMGIPLVALYGQKITSLPTSVTIGIMDVADTIAEATDFFQQGFRILKVKTGMQVDEDIERVLKLHERFGRQVRLRIDANQGYDPASLHTFLSATQHLNL
;
A
#
# COMPACT_ATOMS: atom_id res chain seq x y z
N MET A 1 20.00 6.85 -22.87
CA MET A 1 20.61 6.97 -21.50
C MET A 1 20.62 5.58 -20.88
N LYS A 2 21.80 5.10 -20.44
CA LYS A 2 21.95 3.74 -19.95
C LYS A 2 21.79 3.64 -18.43
N ILE A 3 21.33 2.48 -17.99
CA ILE A 3 21.33 2.08 -16.58
C ILE A 3 22.78 1.75 -16.21
N LYS A 4 23.31 2.41 -15.18
CA LYS A 4 24.67 2.24 -14.66
C LYS A 4 24.74 1.10 -13.67
N SER A 5 23.78 1.02 -12.75
CA SER A 5 23.73 0.00 -11.70
C SER A 5 22.32 -0.27 -11.21
N VAL A 6 22.12 -1.48 -10.65
CA VAL A 6 20.89 -1.93 -10.00
C VAL A 6 21.25 -2.44 -8.62
N ARG A 7 20.58 -1.92 -7.58
CA ARG A 7 20.83 -2.29 -6.20
C ARG A 7 19.51 -2.54 -5.46
N ALA A 8 19.44 -3.60 -4.67
CA ALA A 8 18.27 -3.87 -3.83
C ALA A 8 18.70 -4.19 -2.41
N TRP A 9 17.88 -3.75 -1.45
CA TRP A 9 18.08 -4.01 -0.02
C TRP A 9 16.74 -4.10 0.70
N LEU A 10 16.74 -4.78 1.84
CA LEU A 10 15.62 -4.86 2.75
C LEU A 10 15.76 -3.76 3.81
N GLN A 11 14.66 -3.08 4.09
CA GLN A 11 14.59 -2.05 5.13
C GLN A 11 13.35 -2.25 5.97
N ASN A 12 13.54 -2.49 7.24
CA ASN A 12 12.46 -2.55 8.21
C ASN A 12 12.11 -1.13 8.68
N LEU A 13 10.84 -0.77 8.61
CA LEU A 13 10.32 0.55 8.98
C LEU A 13 9.33 0.40 10.14
N ALA A 14 9.70 0.91 11.31
CA ALA A 14 8.82 0.94 12.47
C ALA A 14 7.63 1.89 12.24
N LEU A 15 6.44 1.45 12.63
CA LEU A 15 5.26 2.30 12.63
C LEU A 15 5.26 3.23 13.84
N ARG A 16 4.80 4.46 13.67
CA ARG A 16 4.63 5.40 14.80
C ARG A 16 3.67 4.87 15.85
N LYS A 17 2.63 4.17 15.42
CA LYS A 17 1.63 3.52 16.26
C LYS A 17 1.33 2.15 15.65
N PRO A 18 1.54 1.06 16.38
CA PRO A 18 1.06 -0.24 15.97
C PRO A 18 -0.45 -0.24 15.79
N TYR A 19 -0.96 -1.03 14.87
CA TYR A 19 -2.39 -1.23 14.67
C TYR A 19 -2.74 -2.70 14.46
N THR A 20 -3.97 -3.05 14.84
CA THR A 20 -4.48 -4.43 14.71
C THR A 20 -5.40 -4.52 13.49
N ILE A 21 -5.19 -5.57 12.71
CA ILE A 21 -6.10 -6.04 11.67
C ILE A 21 -6.60 -7.43 12.04
N ALA A 22 -7.57 -7.97 11.32
CA ALA A 22 -8.28 -9.22 11.69
C ALA A 22 -7.38 -10.41 12.10
N HIS A 23 -6.16 -10.48 11.58
CA HIS A 23 -5.27 -11.64 11.79
C HIS A 23 -3.88 -11.28 12.32
N LEU A 24 -3.55 -9.97 12.48
CA LEU A 24 -2.18 -9.56 12.76
C LEU A 24 -2.13 -8.22 13.50
N VAL A 25 -1.13 -8.09 14.39
CA VAL A 25 -0.71 -6.80 14.96
C VAL A 25 0.50 -6.31 14.16
N CYS A 26 0.34 -5.21 13.44
CA CYS A 26 1.40 -4.57 12.67
C CYS A 26 2.13 -3.53 13.54
N SER A 27 3.39 -3.76 13.85
CA SER A 27 4.26 -2.79 14.56
C SER A 27 5.34 -2.21 13.65
N GLU A 28 5.64 -2.91 12.57
CA GLU A 28 6.66 -2.54 11.58
C GLU A 28 6.29 -3.10 10.21
N VAL A 29 6.94 -2.62 9.18
CA VAL A 29 6.78 -3.11 7.81
C VAL A 29 8.15 -3.35 7.18
N GLU A 30 8.35 -4.55 6.65
CA GLU A 30 9.56 -4.91 5.92
C GLU A 30 9.38 -4.54 4.44
N ASN A 31 10.17 -3.58 3.98
CA ASN A 31 10.15 -3.14 2.59
C ASN A 31 11.41 -3.58 1.87
N VAL A 32 11.25 -4.05 0.65
CA VAL A 32 12.36 -4.23 -0.29
C VAL A 32 12.42 -2.99 -1.17
N PHE A 33 13.55 -2.30 -1.11
CA PHE A 33 13.84 -1.16 -1.99
C PHE A 33 14.67 -1.62 -3.18
N LEU A 34 14.37 -1.05 -4.33
CA LEU A 34 15.13 -1.22 -5.56
C LEU A 34 15.57 0.16 -6.06
N GLU A 35 16.86 0.30 -6.28
CA GLU A 35 17.48 1.50 -6.82
C GLU A 35 18.03 1.20 -8.22
N ILE A 36 17.73 2.09 -9.17
CA ILE A 36 18.25 2.07 -10.53
C ILE A 36 18.98 3.39 -10.76
N GLU A 37 20.29 3.34 -10.84
CA GLU A 37 21.14 4.49 -11.16
C GLU A 37 21.40 4.58 -12.66
N LEU A 38 21.23 5.76 -13.24
CA LEU A 38 21.58 6.07 -14.63
C LEU A 38 23.00 6.63 -14.73
N GLU A 39 23.62 6.56 -15.93
CA GLU A 39 24.99 7.05 -16.17
C GLU A 39 25.17 8.56 -15.86
N ASN A 40 24.10 9.34 -15.91
CA ASN A 40 24.11 10.76 -15.56
C ASN A 40 23.86 11.05 -14.07
N GLY A 41 23.80 10.03 -13.21
CA GLY A 41 23.60 10.16 -11.77
C GLY A 41 22.14 10.26 -11.31
N ILE A 42 21.17 10.20 -12.20
CA ILE A 42 19.75 10.09 -11.82
C ILE A 42 19.53 8.73 -11.14
N ILE A 43 18.81 8.75 -10.03
CA ILE A 43 18.46 7.56 -9.26
C ILE A 43 16.94 7.43 -9.24
N GLY A 44 16.42 6.34 -9.82
CA GLY A 44 15.03 5.93 -9.66
C GLY A 44 14.90 4.93 -8.52
N ILE A 45 13.91 5.14 -7.67
CA ILE A 45 13.66 4.29 -6.49
C ILE A 45 12.28 3.65 -6.61
N GLY A 46 12.25 2.32 -6.45
CA GLY A 46 11.04 1.55 -6.26
C GLY A 46 11.03 0.85 -4.92
N ALA A 47 9.86 0.49 -4.45
CA ALA A 47 9.70 -0.26 -3.23
C ALA A 47 8.57 -1.29 -3.34
N ALA A 48 8.72 -2.38 -2.60
CA ALA A 48 7.66 -3.35 -2.35
C ALA A 48 7.54 -3.64 -0.87
N ASN A 49 6.32 -3.88 -0.42
CA ASN A 49 6.02 -4.45 0.88
C ASN A 49 5.28 -5.78 0.67
N PRO A 50 6.01 -6.84 0.29
CA PRO A 50 5.38 -8.14 0.06
C PRO A 50 4.87 -8.73 1.38
N ALA A 51 3.65 -9.26 1.32
CA ALA A 51 3.00 -9.96 2.42
C ALA A 51 2.51 -11.33 1.91
N PRO A 52 3.06 -12.45 2.38
CA PRO A 52 2.76 -13.78 1.85
C PRO A 52 1.28 -14.11 1.82
N GLU A 53 0.53 -13.68 2.84
CA GLU A 53 -0.90 -13.93 2.99
C GLU A 53 -1.75 -13.16 1.96
N VAL A 54 -1.19 -12.07 1.39
CA VAL A 54 -1.89 -11.19 0.46
C VAL A 54 -1.45 -11.43 -0.98
N VAL A 55 -0.13 -11.50 -1.20
CA VAL A 55 0.44 -11.52 -2.55
C VAL A 55 1.23 -12.80 -2.87
N GLY A 56 1.39 -13.71 -1.90
CA GLY A 56 2.11 -14.98 -2.08
C GLY A 56 3.63 -14.84 -2.24
N GLU A 57 4.20 -13.68 -1.90
CA GLU A 57 5.63 -13.41 -1.97
C GLU A 57 6.14 -12.90 -0.61
N THR A 58 7.30 -13.39 -0.15
CA THR A 58 7.95 -12.89 1.07
C THR A 58 8.96 -11.78 0.78
N PRO A 59 9.31 -10.94 1.78
CA PRO A 59 10.36 -9.93 1.63
C PRO A 59 11.71 -10.52 1.16
N GLU A 60 12.09 -11.70 1.68
CA GLU A 60 13.34 -12.36 1.31
C GLU A 60 13.30 -12.88 -0.14
N GLN A 61 12.16 -13.43 -0.58
CA GLN A 61 11.99 -13.84 -1.98
C GLN A 61 12.06 -12.64 -2.91
N CYS A 62 11.39 -11.55 -2.57
CA CYS A 62 11.43 -10.30 -3.33
C CYS A 62 12.86 -9.76 -3.42
N LEU A 63 13.57 -9.68 -2.30
CA LEU A 63 14.97 -9.25 -2.27
C LEU A 63 15.86 -10.14 -3.16
N LYS A 64 15.75 -11.46 -3.01
CA LYS A 64 16.49 -12.43 -3.81
C LYS A 64 16.22 -12.26 -5.30
N ASN A 65 14.97 -12.06 -5.70
CA ASN A 65 14.58 -11.82 -7.08
C ASN A 65 15.21 -10.52 -7.60
N CYS A 66 15.12 -9.42 -6.85
CA CYS A 66 15.70 -8.12 -7.22
C CYS A 66 17.23 -8.14 -7.28
N GLN A 67 17.91 -9.07 -6.59
CA GLN A 67 19.36 -9.27 -6.63
C GLN A 67 19.79 -10.31 -7.66
N SER A 68 18.86 -10.95 -8.37
CA SER A 68 19.15 -11.99 -9.35
C SER A 68 19.91 -11.48 -10.58
N GLU A 69 20.49 -12.41 -11.32
CA GLU A 69 21.15 -12.12 -12.59
C GLU A 69 20.22 -11.43 -13.61
N ALA A 70 18.92 -11.76 -13.58
CA ALA A 70 17.94 -11.11 -14.43
C ALA A 70 17.88 -9.60 -14.22
N PHE A 71 17.91 -9.16 -12.97
CA PHE A 71 17.96 -7.72 -12.62
C PHE A 71 19.32 -7.11 -12.93
N GLN A 72 20.42 -7.82 -12.71
CA GLN A 72 21.76 -7.31 -13.05
C GLN A 72 21.94 -7.09 -14.56
N ARG A 73 21.25 -7.85 -15.41
CA ARG A 73 21.23 -7.64 -16.87
C ARG A 73 20.55 -6.34 -17.31
N LEU A 74 19.84 -5.65 -16.42
CA LEU A 74 19.33 -4.30 -16.71
C LEU A 74 20.48 -3.28 -16.84
N THR A 75 21.63 -3.54 -16.21
CA THR A 75 22.85 -2.72 -16.37
C THR A 75 23.29 -2.67 -17.83
N GLY A 76 23.52 -1.46 -18.33
CA GLY A 76 23.85 -1.21 -19.73
C GLY A 76 22.63 -1.08 -20.66
N CYS A 77 21.42 -1.43 -20.21
CA CYS A 77 20.21 -1.24 -20.99
C CYS A 77 19.81 0.25 -21.08
N ASP A 78 19.16 0.62 -22.16
CA ASP A 78 18.66 1.98 -22.34
C ASP A 78 17.32 2.16 -21.60
N ILE A 79 17.29 3.12 -20.67
CA ILE A 79 16.09 3.44 -19.86
C ILE A 79 14.88 3.82 -20.70
N HIS A 80 15.05 4.38 -21.90
CA HIS A 80 13.91 4.69 -22.78
C HIS A 80 13.11 3.45 -23.20
N ASN A 81 13.68 2.26 -23.04
CA ASN A 81 13.01 0.98 -23.25
C ASN A 81 12.35 0.42 -21.97
N PHE A 82 12.13 1.24 -20.94
CA PHE A 82 11.67 0.78 -19.62
C PHE A 82 10.45 -0.15 -19.66
N ARG A 83 9.46 0.12 -20.52
CA ARG A 83 8.28 -0.73 -20.66
C ARG A 83 8.60 -2.14 -21.18
N ARG A 84 9.57 -2.24 -22.10
CA ARG A 84 10.07 -3.53 -22.58
C ARG A 84 10.85 -4.27 -21.48
N LEU A 85 11.69 -3.57 -20.74
CA LEU A 85 12.44 -4.14 -19.63
C LEU A 85 11.52 -4.68 -18.53
N ILE A 86 10.45 -3.95 -18.19
CA ILE A 86 9.42 -4.42 -17.27
C ILE A 86 8.78 -5.72 -17.80
N ALA A 87 8.38 -5.75 -19.07
CA ALA A 87 7.76 -6.93 -19.66
C ALA A 87 8.68 -8.16 -19.68
N GLU A 88 9.97 -7.97 -19.96
CA GLU A 88 10.98 -9.03 -19.96
C GLU A 88 11.18 -9.64 -18.57
N ILE A 89 11.23 -8.80 -17.51
CA ILE A 89 11.33 -9.27 -16.13
C ILE A 89 10.02 -9.93 -15.68
N HIS A 90 8.87 -9.39 -16.10
CA HIS A 90 7.56 -9.99 -15.79
C HIS A 90 7.46 -11.44 -16.30
N GLN A 91 7.99 -11.72 -17.47
CA GLN A 91 8.02 -13.09 -18.01
C GLN A 91 8.86 -14.06 -17.16
N GLN A 92 9.89 -13.56 -16.49
CA GLN A 92 10.77 -14.38 -15.64
C GLN A 92 10.21 -14.57 -14.23
N PHE A 93 9.43 -13.62 -13.72
CA PHE A 93 8.87 -13.59 -12.37
C PHE A 93 7.34 -13.41 -12.37
N PRO A 94 6.55 -14.26 -13.07
CA PRO A 94 5.11 -14.02 -13.27
C PRO A 94 4.28 -14.09 -11.98
N HIS A 95 4.84 -14.67 -10.92
CA HIS A 95 4.18 -14.87 -9.62
C HIS A 95 4.85 -14.10 -8.47
N ALA A 96 5.59 -13.03 -8.78
CA ALA A 96 6.31 -12.21 -7.81
C ALA A 96 5.85 -10.73 -7.88
N PRO A 97 4.63 -10.43 -7.45
CA PRO A 97 4.03 -9.10 -7.63
C PRO A 97 4.79 -7.98 -6.90
N GLY A 98 5.37 -8.25 -5.73
CA GLY A 98 6.22 -7.30 -5.03
C GLY A 98 7.49 -6.98 -5.80
N THR A 99 8.18 -8.01 -6.30
CA THR A 99 9.36 -7.87 -7.17
C THR A 99 9.05 -6.99 -8.38
N LEU A 100 7.91 -7.26 -9.04
CA LEU A 100 7.49 -6.51 -10.23
C LEU A 100 7.11 -5.07 -9.91
N ALA A 101 6.43 -4.85 -8.78
CA ALA A 101 6.06 -3.50 -8.33
C ALA A 101 7.32 -2.65 -8.05
N ALA A 102 8.32 -3.19 -7.33
CA ALA A 102 9.56 -2.48 -7.08
C ALA A 102 10.26 -2.08 -8.39
N LEU A 103 10.33 -2.99 -9.37
CA LEU A 103 10.93 -2.71 -10.67
C LEU A 103 10.17 -1.63 -11.45
N ASP A 104 8.86 -1.81 -11.55
CA ASP A 104 7.99 -0.90 -12.31
C ASP A 104 8.10 0.52 -11.79
N ILE A 105 8.02 0.69 -10.47
CA ILE A 105 8.15 1.99 -9.81
C ILE A 105 9.53 2.59 -10.07
N ALA A 106 10.62 1.83 -9.86
CA ALA A 106 11.99 2.34 -10.02
C ALA A 106 12.28 2.78 -11.46
N LEU A 107 11.86 2.00 -12.46
CA LEU A 107 12.06 2.35 -13.87
C LEU A 107 11.24 3.56 -14.30
N HIS A 108 10.00 3.65 -13.87
CA HIS A 108 9.15 4.82 -14.14
C HIS A 108 9.68 6.08 -13.46
N ASP A 109 10.15 5.97 -12.21
CA ASP A 109 10.74 7.09 -11.48
C ASP A 109 12.01 7.60 -12.17
N ALA A 110 12.95 6.70 -12.51
CA ALA A 110 14.16 7.08 -13.26
C ALA A 110 13.82 7.74 -14.61
N CYS A 111 12.83 7.20 -15.34
CA CYS A 111 12.43 7.72 -16.63
C CYS A 111 11.79 9.11 -16.53
N ALA A 112 10.89 9.32 -15.57
CA ALA A 112 10.23 10.60 -15.34
C ALA A 112 11.24 11.69 -14.91
N GLN A 113 12.19 11.35 -14.03
CA GLN A 113 13.28 12.24 -13.64
C GLN A 113 14.17 12.61 -14.85
N LEU A 114 14.51 11.62 -15.71
CA LEU A 114 15.28 11.89 -16.93
C LEU A 114 14.56 12.84 -17.89
N MET A 115 13.23 12.73 -17.98
CA MET A 115 12.42 13.64 -18.79
C MET A 115 12.18 15.00 -18.11
N GLY A 116 12.57 15.19 -16.86
CA GLY A 116 12.36 16.42 -16.10
C GLY A 116 10.88 16.70 -15.78
N ILE A 117 10.04 15.68 -15.70
CA ILE A 117 8.60 15.81 -15.42
C ILE A 117 8.21 14.98 -14.19
N PRO A 118 7.18 15.42 -13.43
CA PRO A 118 6.58 14.56 -12.41
C PRO A 118 5.98 13.30 -13.03
N LEU A 119 6.05 12.16 -12.34
CA LEU A 119 5.50 10.90 -12.83
C LEU A 119 4.00 11.00 -13.19
N VAL A 120 3.23 11.77 -12.43
CA VAL A 120 1.81 12.03 -12.71
C VAL A 120 1.60 12.70 -14.08
N ALA A 121 2.54 13.53 -14.53
CA ALA A 121 2.47 14.16 -15.84
C ALA A 121 2.73 13.16 -16.98
N LEU A 122 3.56 12.13 -16.74
CA LEU A 122 3.80 11.05 -17.70
C LEU A 122 2.52 10.30 -18.04
N TYR A 123 1.61 10.13 -17.06
CA TYR A 123 0.31 9.46 -17.23
C TYR A 123 -0.84 10.41 -17.60
N GLY A 124 -0.60 11.72 -17.63
CA GLY A 124 -1.65 12.72 -17.82
C GLY A 124 -2.43 13.00 -16.54
N GLN A 125 -2.10 14.08 -15.88
CA GLN A 125 -2.72 14.46 -14.62
C GLN A 125 -4.20 14.79 -14.80
N LYS A 126 -5.09 13.98 -14.21
CA LYS A 126 -6.54 14.18 -14.24
C LYS A 126 -7.05 14.98 -13.05
N ILE A 127 -6.44 14.81 -11.89
CA ILE A 127 -6.82 15.40 -10.62
C ILE A 127 -5.60 15.99 -9.93
N THR A 128 -5.80 17.10 -9.24
CA THR A 128 -4.72 17.82 -8.54
C THR A 128 -4.67 17.54 -7.05
N SER A 129 -5.79 17.09 -6.48
CA SER A 129 -5.92 16.78 -5.05
C SER A 129 -6.97 15.71 -4.81
N LEU A 130 -6.72 14.85 -3.84
CA LEU A 130 -7.65 13.85 -3.33
C LEU A 130 -7.70 13.93 -1.81
N PRO A 131 -8.91 13.82 -1.20
CA PRO A 131 -9.00 13.63 0.23
C PRO A 131 -8.42 12.25 0.60
N THR A 132 -7.57 12.22 1.62
CA THR A 132 -7.01 10.98 2.15
C THR A 132 -7.85 10.44 3.29
N SER A 133 -7.80 9.11 3.50
CA SER A 133 -8.35 8.44 4.68
C SER A 133 -7.25 8.13 5.68
N VAL A 134 -7.62 8.06 6.96
CA VAL A 134 -6.79 7.54 8.03
C VAL A 134 -7.40 6.25 8.57
N THR A 135 -6.56 5.29 8.97
CA THR A 135 -7.01 3.98 9.43
C THR A 135 -7.11 3.95 10.94
N ILE A 136 -8.24 3.44 11.44
CA ILE A 136 -8.48 3.07 12.83
C ILE A 136 -8.41 1.55 12.92
N GLY A 137 -7.55 1.02 13.78
CA GLY A 137 -7.39 -0.41 14.02
C GLY A 137 -8.59 -1.04 14.74
N ILE A 138 -8.54 -2.36 14.95
CA ILE A 138 -9.54 -3.05 15.79
C ILE A 138 -9.17 -2.80 17.25
N MET A 139 -10.08 -2.20 17.98
CA MET A 139 -9.98 -1.86 19.40
C MET A 139 -11.37 -1.74 20.00
N ASP A 140 -11.51 -1.48 21.29
CA ASP A 140 -12.82 -1.26 21.89
C ASP A 140 -13.51 0.03 21.41
N VAL A 141 -14.78 0.20 21.78
CA VAL A 141 -15.60 1.35 21.35
C VAL A 141 -15.04 2.67 21.87
N ALA A 142 -14.57 2.70 23.12
CA ALA A 142 -14.08 3.94 23.76
C ALA A 142 -12.81 4.43 23.09
N ASP A 143 -11.84 3.53 22.88
CA ASP A 143 -10.59 3.82 22.19
C ASP A 143 -10.83 4.18 20.72
N THR A 144 -11.75 3.49 20.04
CA THR A 144 -12.16 3.82 18.67
C THR A 144 -12.68 5.25 18.55
N ILE A 145 -13.55 5.68 19.48
CA ILE A 145 -14.10 7.05 19.48
C ILE A 145 -13.02 8.07 19.83
N ALA A 146 -12.12 7.77 20.78
CA ALA A 146 -11.02 8.65 21.14
C ALA A 146 -10.10 8.88 19.93
N GLU A 147 -9.64 7.81 19.28
CA GLU A 147 -8.78 7.90 18.10
C GLU A 147 -9.45 8.61 16.93
N ALA A 148 -10.72 8.31 16.68
CA ALA A 148 -11.49 9.01 15.64
C ALA A 148 -11.63 10.51 15.94
N THR A 149 -11.76 10.88 17.23
CA THR A 149 -11.84 12.29 17.63
C THR A 149 -10.52 13.00 17.36
N ASP A 150 -9.38 12.37 17.69
CA ASP A 150 -8.05 12.91 17.43
C ASP A 150 -7.83 13.13 15.93
N PHE A 151 -8.17 12.15 15.10
CA PHE A 151 -8.06 12.29 13.65
C PHE A 151 -9.00 13.37 13.09
N PHE A 152 -10.20 13.46 13.60
CA PHE A 152 -11.14 14.52 13.21
C PHE A 152 -10.59 15.91 13.54
N GLN A 153 -9.97 16.10 14.72
CA GLN A 153 -9.32 17.35 15.13
C GLN A 153 -8.10 17.68 14.26
N GLN A 154 -7.37 16.66 13.78
CA GLN A 154 -6.27 16.82 12.81
C GLN A 154 -6.75 17.18 11.41
N GLY A 155 -8.06 17.21 11.16
CA GLY A 155 -8.64 17.59 9.88
C GLY A 155 -9.04 16.43 8.97
N PHE A 156 -8.86 15.18 9.36
CA PHE A 156 -9.33 14.04 8.58
C PHE A 156 -10.86 13.99 8.54
N ARG A 157 -11.40 13.66 7.36
CA ARG A 157 -12.85 13.57 7.11
C ARG A 157 -13.27 12.23 6.50
N ILE A 158 -12.31 11.32 6.31
CA ILE A 158 -12.55 9.94 5.88
C ILE A 158 -11.81 9.02 6.86
N LEU A 159 -12.56 8.19 7.58
CA LEU A 159 -12.01 7.21 8.50
C LEU A 159 -12.19 5.81 7.92
N LYS A 160 -11.07 5.07 7.77
CA LYS A 160 -11.08 3.66 7.41
C LYS A 160 -11.04 2.82 8.68
N VAL A 161 -12.15 2.16 8.99
CA VAL A 161 -12.33 1.37 10.22
C VAL A 161 -12.04 -0.10 9.91
N LYS A 162 -11.08 -0.66 10.62
CA LYS A 162 -10.78 -2.10 10.55
C LYS A 162 -11.82 -2.89 11.34
N THR A 163 -12.30 -3.97 10.72
CA THR A 163 -13.28 -4.91 11.26
C THR A 163 -12.85 -6.33 10.91
N GLY A 164 -13.68 -7.36 11.19
CA GLY A 164 -13.44 -8.72 10.73
C GLY A 164 -13.02 -9.71 11.82
N MET A 165 -13.11 -9.31 13.10
CA MET A 165 -12.86 -10.24 14.22
C MET A 165 -14.18 -10.70 14.87
N GLN A 166 -14.96 -9.77 15.39
CA GLN A 166 -16.23 -10.04 16.07
C GLN A 166 -17.33 -9.14 15.50
N VAL A 167 -18.28 -9.72 14.77
CA VAL A 167 -19.25 -8.96 13.99
C VAL A 167 -20.10 -8.02 14.86
N ASP A 168 -20.51 -8.44 16.06
CA ASP A 168 -21.34 -7.63 16.95
C ASP A 168 -20.59 -6.42 17.51
N GLU A 169 -19.33 -6.60 17.92
CA GLU A 169 -18.43 -5.52 18.37
C GLU A 169 -18.12 -4.55 17.22
N ASP A 170 -17.92 -5.08 16.01
CA ASP A 170 -17.65 -4.30 14.81
C ASP A 170 -18.86 -3.42 14.46
N ILE A 171 -20.07 -3.98 14.56
CA ILE A 171 -21.33 -3.24 14.36
C ILE A 171 -21.45 -2.12 15.40
N GLU A 172 -21.23 -2.42 16.68
CA GLU A 172 -21.31 -1.42 17.74
C GLU A 172 -20.34 -0.26 17.50
N ARG A 173 -19.08 -0.55 17.19
CA ARG A 173 -18.05 0.47 16.89
C ARG A 173 -18.48 1.38 15.73
N VAL A 174 -18.97 0.79 14.64
CA VAL A 174 -19.38 1.54 13.45
C VAL A 174 -20.61 2.40 13.73
N LEU A 175 -21.62 1.88 14.46
CA LEU A 175 -22.79 2.63 14.86
C LEU A 175 -22.42 3.80 15.77
N LYS A 176 -21.54 3.59 16.75
CA LYS A 176 -21.07 4.65 17.66
C LYS A 176 -20.25 5.73 16.95
N LEU A 177 -19.43 5.36 15.99
CA LEU A 177 -18.75 6.32 15.12
C LEU A 177 -19.75 7.17 14.31
N HIS A 178 -20.76 6.52 13.74
CA HIS A 178 -21.79 7.23 12.99
C HIS A 178 -22.64 8.15 13.89
N GLU A 179 -23.03 7.66 15.07
CA GLU A 179 -23.73 8.47 16.08
C GLU A 179 -22.93 9.72 16.47
N ARG A 180 -21.62 9.57 16.68
CA ARG A 180 -20.73 10.64 17.15
C ARG A 180 -20.42 11.69 16.10
N PHE A 181 -20.14 11.25 14.86
CA PHE A 181 -19.63 12.13 13.79
C PHE A 181 -20.67 12.40 12.70
N GLY A 182 -21.66 11.53 12.54
CA GLY A 182 -22.73 11.66 11.55
C GLY A 182 -22.20 11.91 10.14
N ARG A 183 -22.71 12.96 9.50
CA ARG A 183 -22.30 13.32 8.13
C ARG A 183 -21.00 14.11 8.04
N GLN A 184 -20.36 14.43 9.16
CA GLN A 184 -19.12 15.19 9.17
C GLN A 184 -17.91 14.35 8.72
N VAL A 185 -18.03 13.03 8.81
CA VAL A 185 -17.00 12.06 8.44
C VAL A 185 -17.61 10.98 7.56
N ARG A 186 -16.91 10.60 6.51
CA ARG A 186 -17.21 9.40 5.72
C ARG A 186 -16.51 8.19 6.36
N LEU A 187 -17.27 7.14 6.62
CA LEU A 187 -16.70 5.87 7.07
C LEU A 187 -16.40 4.98 5.87
N ARG A 188 -15.30 4.24 5.95
CA ARG A 188 -14.96 3.12 5.08
C ARG A 188 -14.67 1.92 5.96
N ILE A 189 -15.23 0.77 5.63
CA ILE A 189 -15.06 -0.45 6.39
C ILE A 189 -14.13 -1.39 5.64
N ASP A 190 -13.21 -2.01 6.36
CA ASP A 190 -12.29 -2.99 5.81
C ASP A 190 -12.15 -4.18 6.76
N ALA A 191 -12.81 -5.27 6.42
CA ALA A 191 -12.81 -6.50 7.20
C ALA A 191 -11.59 -7.40 6.92
N ASN A 192 -10.73 -7.07 5.97
CA ASN A 192 -9.53 -7.84 5.64
C ASN A 192 -9.79 -9.35 5.46
N GLN A 193 -10.89 -9.72 4.80
CA GLN A 193 -11.34 -11.11 4.60
C GLN A 193 -11.68 -11.84 5.92
N GLY A 194 -11.87 -11.13 7.04
CA GLY A 194 -12.16 -11.72 8.35
C GLY A 194 -13.59 -12.22 8.53
N TYR A 195 -14.54 -11.81 7.66
CA TYR A 195 -15.93 -12.26 7.75
C TYR A 195 -16.19 -13.47 6.86
N ASP A 196 -16.94 -14.42 7.40
CA ASP A 196 -17.67 -15.40 6.61
C ASP A 196 -18.96 -14.77 6.01
N PRO A 197 -19.65 -15.47 5.09
CA PRO A 197 -20.87 -14.96 4.47
C PRO A 197 -21.99 -14.61 5.46
N ALA A 198 -22.13 -15.34 6.56
CA ALA A 198 -23.15 -15.11 7.57
C ALA A 198 -22.86 -13.84 8.38
N SER A 199 -21.62 -13.68 8.85
CA SER A 199 -21.13 -12.50 9.55
C SER A 199 -21.24 -11.24 8.67
N LEU A 200 -20.85 -11.36 7.39
CA LEU A 200 -20.99 -10.26 6.43
C LEU A 200 -22.44 -9.84 6.26
N HIS A 201 -23.37 -10.80 6.12
CA HIS A 201 -24.80 -10.52 6.01
C HIS A 201 -25.34 -9.81 7.26
N THR A 202 -24.93 -10.28 8.45
CA THR A 202 -25.29 -9.67 9.74
C THR A 202 -24.82 -8.22 9.81
N PHE A 203 -23.54 -7.98 9.49
CA PHE A 203 -22.95 -6.64 9.46
C PHE A 203 -23.69 -5.71 8.50
N LEU A 204 -23.89 -6.14 7.25
CA LEU A 204 -24.58 -5.34 6.24
C LEU A 204 -26.03 -5.03 6.63
N SER A 205 -26.75 -6.00 7.18
CA SER A 205 -28.14 -5.80 7.64
C SER A 205 -28.23 -4.76 8.76
N ALA A 206 -27.29 -4.78 9.70
CA ALA A 206 -27.27 -3.84 10.82
C ALA A 206 -26.85 -2.43 10.39
N THR A 207 -26.03 -2.31 9.35
CA THR A 207 -25.43 -1.04 8.92
C THR A 207 -26.01 -0.48 7.62
N GLN A 208 -27.00 -1.15 6.98
CA GLN A 208 -27.56 -0.77 5.68
C GLN A 208 -28.14 0.67 5.61
N HIS A 209 -28.53 1.23 6.75
CA HIS A 209 -29.04 2.60 6.86
C HIS A 209 -27.94 3.67 6.94
N LEU A 210 -26.69 3.25 7.10
CA LEU A 210 -25.51 4.10 7.08
C LEU A 210 -25.02 4.28 5.65
N ASN A 211 -24.51 5.44 5.33
CA ASN A 211 -23.85 5.70 4.05
C ASN A 211 -22.36 5.39 4.20
N LEU A 212 -22.01 4.10 4.11
CA LEU A 212 -20.66 3.57 4.22
C LEU A 212 -19.98 3.52 2.85
#